data_8fe3b35998298a473507d85b56fd7e00
#
_entry.id   8fe3b35998298a473507d85b56fd7e00
#
_cell.length_a   1.000
_cell.length_b   1.000
_cell.length_c   1.000
_cell.angle_alpha   90.00
_cell.angle_beta   90.00
_cell.angle_gamma   90.00
#
_symmetry.space_group_name_H-M   'P 1'
#
loop_
_entity.id
_entity.type
_entity.pdbx_description
1 polymer ?
#
loop_
_entity_poly.entity_id
_entity_poly.type
_entity_poly.pdbx_seq_one_letter_code
_entity_poly.pdbx_strand_id
1 'polypeptide(L)'
;MSNYREVEKNLESLDEYVLQDKIKNFRKLDLKNMNYEDINNEIFNVLCDEDSGFSYIVNGATYQKNTEFFRVRTLNEDVRLNQIMQTSQDFWNPPENLVRNFGRLNKIGESLLYTTPGNPLICINELKIEPGKFFVLIKYRAIKDIKVNIIGGEYNYERMNIKSKKAIFIHEMINNFLREEYSREVGIGTEHLYKTSELIAKSFFDLPPEEIQDAWAYISTIDKKSYNVCFRPEIAKKKLKLDGAIVANIDEMNNIKCFCVTPGYDEEDKKTYFYEIGSDYQRKIFPNIK
;
A
#
# COMPACT_ATOMS: atom_id res chain seq x y z
N MET A 1 -13.36 19.57 -13.75
CA MET A 1 -11.96 20.02 -13.87
C MET A 1 -11.63 20.72 -12.57
N SER A 2 -10.77 20.13 -11.73
CA SER A 2 -10.30 20.78 -10.51
C SER A 2 -9.58 22.08 -10.90
N ASN A 3 -9.84 23.13 -10.14
CA ASN A 3 -9.26 24.44 -10.44
C ASN A 3 -7.80 24.47 -9.93
N TYR A 4 -6.88 23.78 -10.65
CA TYR A 4 -5.45 23.79 -10.32
C TYR A 4 -4.82 25.19 -10.23
N ARG A 5 -5.49 26.22 -10.75
CA ARG A 5 -5.02 27.63 -10.67
C ARG A 5 -4.98 28.14 -9.24
N GLU A 6 -5.93 27.75 -8.41
CA GLU A 6 -5.95 28.16 -7.00
C GLU A 6 -4.83 27.47 -6.23
N VAL A 7 -4.66 26.16 -6.44
CA VAL A 7 -3.56 25.41 -5.84
C VAL A 7 -2.20 25.93 -6.31
N GLU A 8 -2.05 26.26 -7.60
CA GLU A 8 -0.83 26.87 -8.15
C GLU A 8 -0.50 28.18 -7.44
N LYS A 9 -1.48 29.08 -7.25
CA LYS A 9 -1.29 30.34 -6.52
C LYS A 9 -0.90 30.11 -5.06
N ASN A 10 -1.55 29.19 -4.38
CA ASN A 10 -1.24 28.85 -2.99
C ASN A 10 0.19 28.33 -2.87
N LEU A 11 0.62 27.44 -3.78
CA LEU A 11 2.00 26.97 -3.82
C LEU A 11 3.00 28.09 -4.12
N GLU A 12 2.66 29.04 -5.00
CA GLU A 12 3.51 30.21 -5.30
C GLU A 12 3.70 31.15 -4.11
N SER A 13 2.70 31.27 -3.22
CA SER A 13 2.77 32.11 -2.02
C SER A 13 3.70 31.55 -0.95
N LEU A 14 3.95 30.24 -0.93
CA LEU A 14 4.81 29.61 0.07
C LEU A 14 6.27 30.02 -0.08
N ASP A 15 6.95 30.21 1.06
CA ASP A 15 8.40 30.45 1.10
C ASP A 15 9.16 29.10 1.11
N GLU A 16 10.03 28.93 0.12
CA GLU A 16 10.80 27.70 -0.07
C GLU A 16 11.78 27.41 1.08
N TYR A 17 12.37 28.44 1.67
CA TYR A 17 13.32 28.30 2.77
C TYR A 17 12.59 27.92 4.06
N VAL A 18 11.43 28.52 4.30
CA VAL A 18 10.57 28.18 5.45
C VAL A 18 10.11 26.73 5.34
N LEU A 19 9.65 26.29 4.16
CA LEU A 19 9.25 24.91 3.93
C LEU A 19 10.42 23.94 4.12
N GLN A 20 11.59 24.28 3.60
CA GLN A 20 12.80 23.47 3.77
C GLN A 20 13.17 23.29 5.25
N ASP A 21 13.10 24.37 6.03
CA ASP A 21 13.37 24.33 7.46
C ASP A 21 12.31 23.51 8.23
N LYS A 22 11.03 23.62 7.89
CA LYS A 22 9.96 22.79 8.46
C LYS A 22 10.24 21.30 8.23
N ILE A 23 10.54 20.89 6.99
CA ILE A 23 10.88 19.50 6.63
C ILE A 23 12.14 19.04 7.38
N LYS A 24 13.18 19.87 7.44
CA LYS A 24 14.43 19.56 8.13
C LYS A 24 14.22 19.37 9.64
N ASN A 25 13.37 20.19 10.24
CA ASN A 25 13.05 20.08 11.66
C ASN A 25 12.21 18.84 11.95
N PHE A 26 11.22 18.53 11.11
CA PHE A 26 10.45 17.29 11.20
C PHE A 26 11.35 16.05 11.23
N ARG A 27 12.38 16.00 10.37
CA ARG A 27 13.32 14.86 10.29
C ARG A 27 14.19 14.65 11.54
N LYS A 28 14.24 15.64 12.44
CA LYS A 28 14.99 15.56 13.73
C LYS A 28 14.13 15.12 14.91
N LEU A 29 12.82 14.97 14.71
CA LEU A 29 11.89 14.64 15.76
C LEU A 29 12.13 13.24 16.31
N ASP A 30 12.03 13.08 17.63
CA ASP A 30 12.02 11.78 18.29
C ASP A 30 10.63 11.14 18.24
N LEU A 31 10.24 10.68 17.06
CA LEU A 31 8.92 10.08 16.81
C LEU A 31 8.60 8.88 17.71
N LYS A 32 9.62 8.25 18.32
CA LYS A 32 9.44 7.13 19.23
C LYS A 32 8.72 7.54 20.50
N ASN A 33 9.12 8.69 21.05
CA ASN A 33 8.62 9.18 22.33
C ASN A 33 7.47 10.20 22.18
N MET A 34 7.14 10.60 20.94
CA MET A 34 6.03 11.51 20.67
C MET A 34 4.68 10.77 20.64
N ASN A 35 3.64 11.43 21.16
CA ASN A 35 2.26 10.96 21.01
C ASN A 35 1.72 11.24 19.61
N TYR A 36 0.54 10.71 19.29
CA TYR A 36 -0.08 10.84 17.96
C TYR A 36 -0.45 12.28 17.61
N GLU A 37 -0.96 13.05 18.56
CA GLU A 37 -1.39 14.42 18.37
C GLU A 37 -0.20 15.33 18.04
N ASP A 38 0.90 15.21 18.79
CA ASP A 38 2.11 15.96 18.52
C ASP A 38 2.70 15.65 17.14
N ILE A 39 2.75 14.35 16.75
CA ILE A 39 3.22 13.98 15.40
C ILE A 39 2.30 14.54 14.33
N ASN A 40 0.98 14.50 14.53
CA ASN A 40 0.02 15.05 13.57
C ASN A 40 0.16 16.56 13.41
N ASN A 41 0.41 17.29 14.52
CA ASN A 41 0.66 18.72 14.47
C ASN A 41 1.94 19.07 13.69
N GLU A 42 3.00 18.27 13.88
CA GLU A 42 4.25 18.47 13.11
C GLU A 42 4.06 18.14 11.62
N ILE A 43 3.26 17.11 11.27
CA ILE A 43 2.90 16.83 9.88
C ILE A 43 2.08 18.01 9.31
N PHE A 44 1.10 18.50 10.08
CA PHE A 44 0.28 19.63 9.69
C PHE A 44 1.15 20.87 9.43
N ASN A 45 2.14 21.12 10.28
CA ASN A 45 3.10 22.22 10.11
C ASN A 45 3.88 22.12 8.79
N VAL A 46 4.20 20.92 8.30
CA VAL A 46 4.88 20.71 7.01
C VAL A 46 3.92 20.84 5.83
N LEU A 47 2.73 20.23 5.91
CA LEU A 47 1.82 20.06 4.78
C LEU A 47 0.82 21.23 4.62
N CYS A 48 0.62 22.02 5.66
CA CYS A 48 -0.34 23.10 5.68
C CYS A 48 0.35 24.45 5.93
N ASP A 49 -0.26 25.48 5.40
CA ASP A 49 0.06 26.86 5.69
C ASP A 49 -1.11 27.51 6.40
N GLU A 50 -0.85 28.45 7.33
CA GLU A 50 -1.88 29.08 8.15
C GLU A 50 -2.91 29.83 7.31
N ASP A 51 -2.48 30.46 6.20
CA ASP A 51 -3.33 31.26 5.34
C ASP A 51 -4.02 30.45 4.24
N SER A 52 -3.33 29.44 3.66
CA SER A 52 -3.79 28.70 2.49
C SER A 52 -4.26 27.26 2.78
N GLY A 53 -4.08 26.78 4.01
CA GLY A 53 -4.46 25.42 4.40
C GLY A 53 -3.57 24.35 3.76
N PHE A 54 -4.17 23.20 3.37
CA PHE A 54 -3.45 22.10 2.73
C PHE A 54 -3.09 22.44 1.28
N SER A 55 -1.81 22.70 1.03
CA SER A 55 -1.28 23.13 -0.26
C SER A 55 -0.60 21.97 -0.99
N TYR A 56 -1.40 21.04 -1.52
CA TYR A 56 -0.91 19.88 -2.26
C TYR A 56 -1.87 19.47 -3.37
N ILE A 57 -1.33 18.96 -4.46
CA ILE A 57 -2.11 18.46 -5.59
C ILE A 57 -2.39 16.96 -5.36
N VAL A 58 -3.64 16.64 -5.06
CA VAL A 58 -4.03 15.25 -4.88
C VAL A 58 -3.98 14.52 -6.23
N ASN A 59 -3.29 13.39 -6.27
CA ASN A 59 -3.14 12.56 -7.46
C ASN A 59 -4.02 11.32 -7.36
N GLY A 60 -4.99 11.20 -8.25
CA GLY A 60 -5.88 10.06 -8.35
C GLY A 60 -5.59 9.21 -9.59
N ALA A 61 -5.73 7.90 -9.44
CA ALA A 61 -5.70 6.96 -10.56
C ALA A 61 -6.86 5.96 -10.46
N THR A 62 -7.10 5.26 -11.56
CA THR A 62 -8.12 4.22 -11.63
C THR A 62 -7.51 2.94 -12.17
N TYR A 63 -7.53 1.89 -11.37
CA TYR A 63 -7.28 0.53 -11.85
C TYR A 63 -8.57 -0.01 -12.46
N GLN A 64 -8.49 -0.41 -13.72
CA GLN A 64 -9.65 -0.90 -14.47
C GLN A 64 -10.14 -2.24 -13.92
N LYS A 65 -11.42 -2.54 -14.10
CA LYS A 65 -11.97 -3.89 -13.92
C LYS A 65 -11.07 -4.93 -14.59
N ASN A 66 -10.89 -6.09 -13.96
CA ASN A 66 -9.99 -7.18 -14.32
C ASN A 66 -8.50 -6.95 -14.01
N THR A 67 -8.09 -5.81 -13.46
CA THR A 67 -6.74 -5.67 -12.91
C THR A 67 -6.50 -6.73 -11.85
N GLU A 68 -5.34 -7.39 -11.91
CA GLU A 68 -4.89 -8.38 -10.96
C GLU A 68 -4.16 -7.70 -9.79
N PHE A 69 -4.45 -8.14 -8.58
CA PHE A 69 -3.80 -7.69 -7.35
C PHE A 69 -3.23 -8.90 -6.62
N PHE A 70 -2.06 -8.73 -6.02
CA PHE A 70 -1.36 -9.81 -5.33
C PHE A 70 -1.08 -9.42 -3.88
N ARG A 71 -1.13 -10.41 -3.01
CA ARG A 71 -0.73 -10.32 -1.62
C ARG A 71 0.11 -11.53 -1.24
N VAL A 72 1.17 -11.30 -0.47
CA VAL A 72 1.97 -12.37 0.09
C VAL A 72 1.75 -12.46 1.60
N ARG A 73 1.67 -13.69 2.09
CA ARG A 73 1.62 -14.02 3.53
C ARG A 73 2.69 -15.06 3.81
N THR A 74 3.62 -14.75 4.71
CA THR A 74 4.60 -15.72 5.20
C THR A 74 3.92 -16.77 6.07
N LEU A 75 4.42 -17.99 6.03
CA LEU A 75 3.98 -19.10 6.87
C LEU A 75 5.01 -19.38 7.97
N ASN A 76 4.54 -19.82 9.14
CA ASN A 76 5.44 -20.29 10.18
C ASN A 76 6.09 -21.63 9.78
N GLU A 77 7.31 -21.89 10.26
CA GLU A 77 8.14 -23.03 9.83
C GLU A 77 7.52 -24.40 10.05
N ASP A 78 6.67 -24.54 11.07
CA ASP A 78 6.08 -25.83 11.45
C ASP A 78 4.66 -26.05 10.90
N VAL A 79 4.18 -25.21 9.97
CA VAL A 79 2.79 -25.27 9.50
C VAL A 79 2.65 -26.29 8.38
N ARG A 80 1.86 -27.34 8.62
CA ARG A 80 1.50 -28.33 7.58
C ARG A 80 0.47 -27.74 6.61
N LEU A 81 0.43 -28.23 5.37
CA LEU A 81 -0.53 -27.77 4.35
C LEU A 81 -1.99 -27.80 4.82
N ASN A 82 -2.36 -28.81 5.60
CA ASN A 82 -3.70 -28.94 6.16
C ASN A 82 -4.02 -27.95 7.31
N GLN A 83 -3.05 -27.12 7.71
CA GLN A 83 -3.19 -26.12 8.77
C GLN A 83 -3.13 -24.67 8.22
N ILE A 84 -2.90 -24.51 6.91
CA ILE A 84 -2.89 -23.20 6.27
C ILE A 84 -4.22 -22.92 5.57
N MET A 85 -4.60 -21.67 5.54
CA MET A 85 -5.78 -21.19 4.80
C MET A 85 -7.05 -21.99 5.14
N GLN A 86 -7.31 -22.19 6.44
CA GLN A 86 -8.40 -23.03 6.94
C GLN A 86 -9.77 -22.36 6.90
N THR A 87 -9.80 -21.06 6.71
CA THR A 87 -11.03 -20.28 6.67
C THR A 87 -11.04 -19.34 5.45
N SER A 88 -12.21 -18.95 5.02
CA SER A 88 -12.39 -17.93 3.99
C SER A 88 -11.65 -16.63 4.33
N GLN A 89 -11.59 -16.24 5.61
CA GLN A 89 -10.91 -15.04 6.08
C GLN A 89 -9.37 -15.09 5.89
N ASP A 90 -8.77 -16.26 5.87
CA ASP A 90 -7.32 -16.41 5.68
C ASP A 90 -6.81 -15.90 4.33
N PHE A 91 -7.70 -15.83 3.34
CA PHE A 91 -7.41 -15.27 2.02
C PHE A 91 -7.52 -13.74 1.96
N TRP A 92 -7.93 -13.06 3.03
CA TRP A 92 -8.17 -11.63 3.07
C TRP A 92 -7.22 -10.90 4.05
N ASN A 93 -7.64 -9.75 4.52
CA ASN A 93 -6.93 -8.99 5.55
C ASN A 93 -6.76 -9.80 6.85
N PRO A 94 -5.69 -9.55 7.63
CA PRO A 94 -5.51 -10.23 8.91
C PRO A 94 -6.65 -9.85 9.88
N PRO A 95 -7.06 -10.74 10.79
CA PRO A 95 -7.94 -10.38 11.90
C PRO A 95 -7.35 -9.24 12.74
N GLU A 96 -8.18 -8.32 13.24
CA GLU A 96 -7.74 -7.13 14.00
C GLU A 96 -6.88 -7.50 15.21
N ASN A 97 -7.25 -8.56 15.95
CA ASN A 97 -6.51 -9.04 17.11
C ASN A 97 -5.11 -9.61 16.79
N LEU A 98 -4.81 -9.86 15.52
CA LEU A 98 -3.49 -10.29 15.05
C LEU A 98 -2.63 -9.13 14.54
N VAL A 99 -3.20 -7.94 14.39
CA VAL A 99 -2.47 -6.72 13.97
C VAL A 99 -1.80 -6.10 15.19
N ARG A 100 -0.61 -6.59 15.53
CA ARG A 100 0.13 -6.20 16.75
C ARG A 100 1.07 -5.02 16.56
N ASN A 101 1.38 -4.67 15.32
CA ASN A 101 2.31 -3.62 14.97
C ASN A 101 1.66 -2.58 14.05
N PHE A 102 2.24 -1.38 14.04
CA PHE A 102 1.92 -0.40 13.02
C PHE A 102 2.35 -0.91 11.63
N GLY A 103 1.55 -0.59 10.64
CA GLY A 103 1.93 -0.67 9.24
C GLY A 103 1.92 0.72 8.61
N ARG A 104 2.26 0.82 7.32
CA ARG A 104 2.33 2.12 6.62
C ARG A 104 1.02 2.91 6.64
N LEU A 105 -0.11 2.22 6.74
CA LEU A 105 -1.45 2.81 6.65
C LEU A 105 -2.37 2.37 7.78
N ASN A 106 -1.91 1.53 8.71
CA ASN A 106 -2.74 1.02 9.79
C ASN A 106 -2.11 1.24 11.17
N LYS A 107 -2.97 1.47 12.14
CA LYS A 107 -2.65 1.42 13.57
C LYS A 107 -2.61 -0.03 14.06
N ILE A 108 -2.09 -0.22 15.28
CA ILE A 108 -2.24 -1.49 16.01
C ILE A 108 -3.74 -1.77 16.17
N GLY A 109 -4.17 -3.00 15.87
CA GLY A 109 -5.58 -3.39 15.90
C GLY A 109 -6.39 -2.97 14.68
N GLU A 110 -5.86 -2.20 13.75
CA GLU A 110 -6.56 -1.82 12.52
C GLU A 110 -6.19 -2.78 11.38
N SER A 111 -7.16 -3.47 10.86
CA SER A 111 -6.97 -4.45 9.79
C SER A 111 -7.17 -3.82 8.42
N LEU A 112 -6.16 -3.92 7.55
CA LEU A 112 -6.20 -3.47 6.16
C LEU A 112 -5.71 -4.57 5.21
N LEU A 113 -6.16 -4.54 3.95
CA LEU A 113 -5.68 -5.44 2.91
C LEU A 113 -4.61 -4.73 2.05
N TYR A 114 -3.36 -5.10 2.26
CA TYR A 114 -2.22 -4.64 1.44
C TYR A 114 -2.05 -5.53 0.24
N THR A 115 -1.93 -4.93 -0.94
CA THR A 115 -1.78 -5.62 -2.22
C THR A 115 -0.80 -4.89 -3.13
N THR A 116 -0.28 -5.60 -4.14
CA THR A 116 0.50 -5.02 -5.24
C THR A 116 -0.20 -5.33 -6.56
N PRO A 117 -0.55 -4.34 -7.39
CA PRO A 117 -1.17 -4.58 -8.68
C PRO A 117 -0.16 -5.08 -9.72
N GLY A 118 -0.59 -5.98 -10.59
CA GLY A 118 0.08 -6.41 -11.81
C GLY A 118 1.26 -7.35 -11.64
N ASN A 119 2.26 -7.04 -10.84
CA ASN A 119 3.49 -7.83 -10.72
C ASN A 119 3.66 -8.51 -9.35
N PRO A 120 3.48 -9.85 -9.24
CA PRO A 120 3.62 -10.57 -7.98
C PRO A 120 5.05 -10.56 -7.41
N LEU A 121 6.08 -10.41 -8.23
CA LEU A 121 7.47 -10.40 -7.75
C LEU A 121 7.77 -9.19 -6.86
N ILE A 122 7.14 -8.06 -7.11
CA ILE A 122 7.28 -6.87 -6.25
C ILE A 122 6.76 -7.19 -4.85
N CYS A 123 5.56 -7.78 -4.76
CA CYS A 123 4.94 -8.19 -3.52
C CYS A 123 5.79 -9.20 -2.73
N ILE A 124 6.40 -10.18 -3.42
CA ILE A 124 7.29 -11.19 -2.81
C ILE A 124 8.56 -10.53 -2.28
N ASN A 125 9.21 -9.69 -3.10
CA ASN A 125 10.48 -9.05 -2.75
C ASN A 125 10.35 -8.04 -1.61
N GLU A 126 9.20 -7.37 -1.47
CA GLU A 126 8.95 -6.44 -0.36
C GLU A 126 8.98 -7.11 1.02
N LEU A 127 8.58 -8.38 1.10
CA LEU A 127 8.60 -9.11 2.36
C LEU A 127 9.99 -9.62 2.76
N LYS A 128 11.01 -9.53 1.86
CA LYS A 128 12.38 -10.00 2.12
C LYS A 128 12.37 -11.42 2.75
N ILE A 129 11.60 -12.33 2.14
CA ILE A 129 11.41 -13.69 2.64
C ILE A 129 12.75 -14.42 2.63
N GLU A 130 13.14 -14.96 3.78
CA GLU A 130 14.38 -15.73 3.91
C GLU A 130 14.32 -17.05 3.12
N PRO A 131 15.43 -17.53 2.54
CA PRO A 131 15.51 -18.82 1.88
C PRO A 131 14.99 -19.97 2.78
N GLY A 132 14.25 -20.90 2.19
CA GLY A 132 13.62 -22.02 2.89
C GLY A 132 12.26 -21.71 3.50
N LYS A 133 11.91 -20.45 3.77
CA LYS A 133 10.61 -20.09 4.34
C LYS A 133 9.48 -20.17 3.31
N PHE A 134 8.39 -20.79 3.74
CA PHE A 134 7.18 -20.88 2.93
C PHE A 134 6.35 -19.60 3.00
N PHE A 135 5.67 -19.32 1.89
CA PHE A 135 4.69 -18.24 1.80
C PHE A 135 3.50 -18.65 0.93
N VAL A 136 2.42 -17.91 1.07
CA VAL A 136 1.25 -17.99 0.19
C VAL A 136 1.18 -16.70 -0.61
N LEU A 137 1.18 -16.83 -1.93
CA LEU A 137 0.88 -15.75 -2.85
C LEU A 137 -0.61 -15.83 -3.23
N ILE A 138 -1.38 -14.84 -2.83
CA ILE A 138 -2.82 -14.76 -3.05
C ILE A 138 -3.08 -13.81 -4.22
N LYS A 139 -3.93 -14.23 -5.14
CA LYS A 139 -4.32 -13.49 -6.33
C LYS A 139 -5.77 -13.06 -6.24
N TYR A 140 -5.99 -11.77 -6.44
CA TYR A 140 -7.31 -11.18 -6.57
C TYR A 140 -7.48 -10.54 -7.94
N ARG A 141 -8.73 -10.35 -8.34
CA ARG A 141 -9.12 -9.64 -9.56
C ARG A 141 -10.13 -8.56 -9.24
N ALA A 142 -9.93 -7.37 -9.76
CA ALA A 142 -10.89 -6.30 -9.67
C ALA A 142 -12.19 -6.67 -10.41
N ILE A 143 -13.32 -6.65 -9.74
CA ILE A 143 -14.65 -6.88 -10.34
C ILE A 143 -15.35 -5.59 -10.76
N LYS A 144 -14.83 -4.46 -10.33
CA LYS A 144 -15.21 -3.08 -10.68
C LYS A 144 -13.95 -2.24 -10.80
N ASP A 145 -14.05 -1.08 -11.41
CA ASP A 145 -12.97 -0.09 -11.39
C ASP A 145 -12.67 0.33 -9.96
N ILE A 146 -11.38 0.53 -9.67
CA ILE A 146 -10.86 0.87 -8.35
C ILE A 146 -10.20 2.25 -8.43
N LYS A 147 -10.78 3.22 -7.75
CA LYS A 147 -10.25 4.57 -7.64
C LYS A 147 -9.28 4.65 -6.47
N VAL A 148 -8.08 5.11 -6.71
CA VAL A 148 -7.05 5.26 -5.68
C VAL A 148 -6.59 6.69 -5.56
N ASN A 149 -6.25 7.10 -4.33
CA ASN A 149 -5.50 8.29 -4.05
C ASN A 149 -4.01 7.91 -3.92
N ILE A 150 -3.16 8.53 -4.74
CA ILE A 150 -1.72 8.20 -4.79
C ILE A 150 -0.96 9.19 -3.91
N ILE A 151 -0.27 8.66 -2.90
CA ILE A 151 0.55 9.44 -1.98
C ILE A 151 2.01 9.39 -2.47
N GLY A 152 2.61 10.55 -2.68
CA GLY A 152 3.99 10.64 -3.16
C GLY A 152 4.19 10.16 -4.60
N GLY A 153 3.17 10.28 -5.45
CA GLY A 153 3.19 9.82 -6.83
C GLY A 153 4.02 10.67 -7.78
N GLU A 154 4.03 10.30 -9.05
CA GLU A 154 4.61 11.11 -10.14
C GLU A 154 3.56 12.08 -10.69
N TYR A 155 3.99 13.27 -11.08
CA TYR A 155 3.13 14.33 -11.59
C TYR A 155 3.51 14.76 -13.00
N ASN A 156 2.50 14.95 -13.84
CA ASN A 156 2.65 15.58 -15.16
C ASN A 156 2.06 17.00 -15.10
N TYR A 157 2.88 17.95 -14.71
CA TYR A 157 2.47 19.36 -14.53
C TYR A 157 1.99 20.02 -15.83
N GLU A 158 2.54 19.63 -16.99
CA GLU A 158 2.09 20.13 -18.29
C GLU A 158 0.63 19.71 -18.57
N ARG A 159 0.30 18.44 -18.33
CA ARG A 159 -1.07 17.93 -18.49
C ARG A 159 -2.05 18.60 -17.53
N MET A 160 -1.57 19.00 -16.35
CA MET A 160 -2.34 19.73 -15.34
C MET A 160 -2.43 21.24 -15.63
N ASN A 161 -1.71 21.71 -16.68
CA ASN A 161 -1.60 23.12 -17.04
C ASN A 161 -1.05 24.01 -15.91
N ILE A 162 -0.14 23.49 -15.09
CA ILE A 162 0.61 24.19 -14.06
C ILE A 162 1.88 24.72 -14.71
N LYS A 163 2.07 26.06 -14.68
CA LYS A 163 3.15 26.74 -15.41
C LYS A 163 4.20 27.38 -14.50
N SER A 164 3.83 27.67 -13.27
CA SER A 164 4.72 28.32 -12.31
C SER A 164 5.85 27.39 -11.90
N LYS A 165 7.07 27.74 -12.22
CA LYS A 165 8.27 27.00 -11.81
C LYS A 165 8.41 26.95 -10.28
N LYS A 166 8.04 28.04 -9.58
CA LYS A 166 8.06 28.10 -8.12
C LYS A 166 7.02 27.13 -7.53
N ALA A 167 5.78 27.15 -8.03
CA ALA A 167 4.73 26.23 -7.57
C ALA A 167 5.12 24.77 -7.78
N ILE A 168 5.69 24.44 -8.94
CA ILE A 168 6.21 23.09 -9.24
C ILE A 168 7.31 22.71 -8.23
N PHE A 169 8.28 23.59 -7.99
CA PHE A 169 9.38 23.35 -7.07
C PHE A 169 8.89 23.11 -5.63
N ILE A 170 8.01 23.96 -5.13
CA ILE A 170 7.39 23.81 -3.80
C ILE A 170 6.61 22.51 -3.70
N HIS A 171 5.78 22.20 -4.71
CA HIS A 171 5.03 20.95 -4.74
C HIS A 171 5.95 19.72 -4.73
N GLU A 172 7.05 19.73 -5.51
CA GLU A 172 8.02 18.62 -5.50
C GLU A 172 8.73 18.48 -4.15
N MET A 173 8.98 19.56 -3.42
CA MET A 173 9.54 19.47 -2.06
C MET A 173 8.59 18.72 -1.13
N ILE A 174 7.30 19.06 -1.14
CA ILE A 174 6.28 18.38 -0.34
C ILE A 174 6.12 16.92 -0.80
N ASN A 175 6.07 16.70 -2.11
CA ASN A 175 5.93 15.38 -2.70
C ASN A 175 7.10 14.45 -2.36
N ASN A 176 8.34 14.99 -2.36
CA ASN A 176 9.52 14.24 -1.94
C ASN A 176 9.50 13.91 -0.45
N PHE A 177 9.04 14.81 0.41
CA PHE A 177 8.80 14.51 1.81
C PHE A 177 7.83 13.33 1.98
N LEU A 178 6.69 13.34 1.28
CA LEU A 178 5.73 12.24 1.30
C LEU A 178 6.35 10.94 0.79
N ARG A 179 7.08 10.98 -0.32
CA ARG A 179 7.80 9.80 -0.88
C ARG A 179 8.76 9.19 0.13
N GLU A 180 9.55 10.00 0.81
CA GLU A 180 10.49 9.53 1.81
C GLU A 180 9.78 8.85 2.97
N GLU A 181 8.70 9.43 3.50
CA GLU A 181 7.93 8.82 4.60
C GLU A 181 7.32 7.47 4.20
N TYR A 182 6.89 7.31 2.94
CA TYR A 182 6.32 6.06 2.43
C TYR A 182 7.36 5.05 1.92
N SER A 183 8.54 5.49 1.50
CA SER A 183 9.63 4.60 1.06
C SER A 183 10.65 4.27 2.16
N ARG A 184 10.51 4.85 3.36
CA ARG A 184 11.41 4.60 4.48
C ARG A 184 11.45 3.12 4.82
N GLU A 185 12.65 2.56 4.95
CA GLU A 185 12.83 1.21 5.47
C GLU A 185 12.52 1.18 6.97
N VAL A 186 11.60 0.31 7.35
CA VAL A 186 11.20 0.09 8.74
C VAL A 186 11.41 -1.38 9.05
N GLY A 187 12.19 -1.66 10.08
CA GLY A 187 12.50 -3.00 10.55
C GLY A 187 12.02 -3.23 11.99
N ILE A 188 12.37 -4.39 12.55
CA ILE A 188 12.03 -4.77 13.91
C ILE A 188 12.55 -3.71 14.90
N GLY A 189 11.65 -3.18 15.75
CA GLY A 189 11.96 -2.15 16.75
C GLY A 189 11.89 -0.71 16.24
N THR A 190 11.66 -0.49 14.94
CA THR A 190 11.48 0.84 14.34
C THR A 190 10.07 1.07 13.78
N GLU A 191 9.10 0.21 14.10
CA GLU A 191 7.73 0.26 13.59
C GLU A 191 7.00 1.56 13.99
N HIS A 192 7.47 2.25 15.02
CA HIS A 192 6.96 3.57 15.41
C HIS A 192 7.08 4.61 14.29
N LEU A 193 8.00 4.42 13.34
CA LEU A 193 8.16 5.30 12.18
C LEU A 193 6.93 5.25 11.25
N TYR A 194 6.16 4.16 11.28
CA TYR A 194 4.91 4.08 10.52
C TYR A 194 3.80 5.00 11.06
N LYS A 195 3.92 5.54 12.29
CA LYS A 195 2.98 6.53 12.81
C LYS A 195 2.83 7.73 11.84
N THR A 196 3.95 8.19 11.26
CA THR A 196 3.92 9.31 10.31
C THR A 196 3.14 8.99 9.05
N SER A 197 3.47 7.87 8.38
CA SER A 197 2.81 7.52 7.12
C SER A 197 1.32 7.16 7.32
N GLU A 198 0.97 6.56 8.44
CA GLU A 198 -0.42 6.29 8.80
C GLU A 198 -1.20 7.59 9.02
N LEU A 199 -0.65 8.53 9.82
CA LEU A 199 -1.27 9.83 10.07
C LEU A 199 -1.42 10.65 8.78
N ILE A 200 -0.40 10.69 7.93
CA ILE A 200 -0.47 11.36 6.63
C ILE A 200 -1.65 10.80 5.81
N ALA A 201 -1.77 9.48 5.69
CA ALA A 201 -2.85 8.88 4.93
C ALA A 201 -4.23 9.22 5.48
N LYS A 202 -4.41 9.09 6.80
CA LYS A 202 -5.72 9.25 7.44
C LYS A 202 -6.16 10.71 7.59
N SER A 203 -5.22 11.62 7.85
CA SER A 203 -5.54 13.04 8.06
C SER A 203 -5.61 13.86 6.79
N PHE A 204 -4.85 13.48 5.74
CA PHE A 204 -4.70 14.32 4.54
C PHE A 204 -5.11 13.63 3.23
N PHE A 205 -5.09 12.29 3.17
CA PHE A 205 -5.37 11.53 1.95
C PHE A 205 -6.56 10.57 2.08
N ASP A 206 -7.34 10.70 3.14
CA ASP A 206 -8.58 9.96 3.30
C ASP A 206 -9.75 10.84 2.85
N LEU A 207 -10.05 10.76 1.56
CA LEU A 207 -11.06 11.60 0.93
C LEU A 207 -12.45 10.94 1.03
N PRO A 208 -13.38 11.49 1.80
CA PRO A 208 -14.80 11.19 1.68
C PRO A 208 -15.41 11.96 0.49
N PRO A 209 -16.47 11.45 -0.15
CA PRO A 209 -17.10 10.15 0.07
C PRO A 209 -16.37 9.01 -0.65
N GLU A 210 -16.75 7.75 -0.34
CA GLU A 210 -16.19 6.52 -0.96
C GLU A 210 -16.28 6.52 -2.51
N GLU A 211 -17.18 7.28 -3.11
CA GLU A 211 -17.29 7.41 -4.57
C GLU A 211 -16.04 8.04 -5.22
N ILE A 212 -15.25 8.76 -4.43
CA ILE A 212 -14.02 9.40 -4.90
C ILE A 212 -12.83 8.47 -4.73
N GLN A 213 -12.79 7.69 -3.63
CA GLN A 213 -11.65 6.87 -3.26
C GLN A 213 -12.08 5.51 -2.71
N ASP A 214 -11.58 4.43 -3.34
CA ASP A 214 -11.74 3.05 -2.89
C ASP A 214 -10.54 2.57 -2.04
N ALA A 215 -9.33 3.12 -2.32
CA ALA A 215 -8.09 2.68 -1.68
C ALA A 215 -7.01 3.76 -1.74
N TRP A 216 -5.96 3.59 -0.92
CA TRP A 216 -4.72 4.36 -1.01
C TRP A 216 -3.71 3.63 -1.87
N ALA A 217 -2.96 4.36 -2.69
CA ALA A 217 -1.79 3.86 -3.38
C ALA A 217 -0.55 4.63 -2.91
N TYR A 218 0.57 3.94 -2.76
CA TYR A 218 1.85 4.54 -2.38
C TYR A 218 2.99 3.79 -3.06
N ILE A 219 4.12 4.49 -3.22
CA ILE A 219 5.27 3.97 -3.96
C ILE A 219 5.84 2.70 -3.31
N SER A 220 6.16 1.70 -4.12
CA SER A 220 6.86 0.49 -3.66
C SER A 220 8.29 0.80 -3.23
N THR A 221 8.76 0.15 -2.17
CA THR A 221 10.16 0.27 -1.72
C THR A 221 11.13 -0.47 -2.63
N ILE A 222 10.65 -1.45 -3.40
CA ILE A 222 11.45 -2.31 -4.27
C ILE A 222 11.53 -1.75 -5.68
N ASP A 223 10.41 -1.25 -6.20
CA ASP A 223 10.34 -0.66 -7.54
C ASP A 223 9.65 0.71 -7.48
N LYS A 224 10.47 1.77 -7.59
CA LYS A 224 10.00 3.17 -7.51
C LYS A 224 9.00 3.57 -8.62
N LYS A 225 8.79 2.73 -9.62
CA LYS A 225 7.78 2.93 -10.68
C LYS A 225 6.48 2.19 -10.40
N SER A 226 6.45 1.34 -9.37
CA SER A 226 5.29 0.56 -8.98
C SER A 226 4.69 1.09 -7.69
N TYR A 227 3.40 0.80 -7.51
CA TYR A 227 2.65 1.21 -6.34
C TYR A 227 2.10 0.00 -5.61
N ASN A 228 2.05 0.09 -4.29
CA ASN A 228 1.23 -0.77 -3.47
C ASN A 228 -0.14 -0.14 -3.31
N VAL A 229 -1.17 -0.96 -3.19
CA VAL A 229 -2.56 -0.53 -3.01
C VAL A 229 -3.11 -1.16 -1.75
N CYS A 230 -3.62 -0.31 -0.86
CA CYS A 230 -4.15 -0.70 0.43
C CYS A 230 -5.63 -0.39 0.52
N PHE A 231 -6.41 -1.40 0.88
CA PHE A 231 -7.86 -1.33 0.96
C PHE A 231 -8.35 -1.45 2.40
N ARG A 232 -9.47 -0.78 2.70
CA ARG A 232 -10.32 -1.17 3.81
C ARG A 232 -10.96 -2.53 3.53
N PRO A 233 -11.16 -3.38 4.55
CA PRO A 233 -11.67 -4.75 4.36
C PRO A 233 -13.01 -4.81 3.61
N GLU A 234 -13.95 -3.93 3.96
CA GLU A 234 -15.28 -3.86 3.36
C GLU A 234 -15.23 -3.44 1.89
N ILE A 235 -14.32 -2.53 1.53
CA ILE A 235 -14.12 -2.11 0.14
C ILE A 235 -13.43 -3.22 -0.66
N ALA A 236 -12.42 -3.86 -0.08
CA ALA A 236 -11.76 -5.00 -0.70
C ALA A 236 -12.77 -6.09 -1.10
N LYS A 237 -13.67 -6.47 -0.19
CA LYS A 237 -14.70 -7.48 -0.44
C LYS A 237 -15.75 -7.05 -1.48
N LYS A 238 -16.04 -5.74 -1.59
CA LYS A 238 -16.97 -5.20 -2.61
C LYS A 238 -16.35 -5.07 -4.00
N LYS A 239 -15.02 -4.88 -4.09
CA LYS A 239 -14.31 -4.51 -5.32
C LYS A 239 -13.43 -5.61 -5.88
N LEU A 240 -12.99 -6.55 -5.06
CA LEU A 240 -12.10 -7.64 -5.43
C LEU A 240 -12.82 -8.99 -5.36
N LYS A 241 -12.42 -9.90 -6.24
CA LYS A 241 -12.76 -11.33 -6.19
C LYS A 241 -11.47 -12.11 -5.98
N LEU A 242 -11.49 -13.08 -5.09
CA LEU A 242 -10.41 -14.05 -4.96
C LEU A 242 -10.37 -14.92 -6.23
N ASP A 243 -9.23 -14.97 -6.90
CA ASP A 243 -8.98 -15.91 -8.00
C ASP A 243 -8.38 -17.21 -7.49
N GLY A 244 -7.57 -17.14 -6.41
CA GLY A 244 -6.93 -18.26 -5.76
C GLY A 244 -5.60 -17.90 -5.12
N ALA A 245 -4.86 -18.94 -4.71
CA ALA A 245 -3.55 -18.76 -4.08
C ALA A 245 -2.59 -19.89 -4.46
N ILE A 246 -1.29 -19.64 -4.33
CA ILE A 246 -0.23 -20.60 -4.54
C ILE A 246 0.68 -20.65 -3.30
N VAL A 247 1.05 -21.85 -2.87
CA VAL A 247 2.05 -22.05 -1.82
C VAL A 247 3.41 -22.23 -2.48
N ALA A 248 4.38 -21.45 -2.02
CA ALA A 248 5.73 -21.46 -2.56
C ALA A 248 6.77 -21.22 -1.47
N ASN A 249 8.02 -21.45 -1.76
CA ASN A 249 9.16 -20.98 -0.99
C ASN A 249 10.21 -20.35 -1.92
N ILE A 250 11.21 -19.72 -1.30
CA ILE A 250 12.41 -19.24 -2.00
C ILE A 250 13.53 -20.23 -1.63
N ASP A 251 14.21 -20.78 -2.64
CA ASP A 251 15.36 -21.66 -2.41
C ASP A 251 16.66 -20.84 -2.11
N GLU A 252 17.73 -21.56 -1.78
CA GLU A 252 19.04 -20.94 -1.47
C GLU A 252 19.66 -20.15 -2.65
N MET A 253 19.17 -20.41 -3.88
CA MET A 253 19.60 -19.70 -5.10
C MET A 253 18.64 -18.54 -5.46
N ASN A 254 17.74 -18.17 -4.56
CA ASN A 254 16.68 -17.17 -4.74
C ASN A 254 15.66 -17.50 -5.85
N ASN A 255 15.48 -18.77 -6.21
CA ASN A 255 14.42 -19.18 -7.10
C ASN A 255 13.13 -19.43 -6.31
N ILE A 256 11.99 -19.06 -6.90
CA ILE A 256 10.68 -19.34 -6.33
C ILE A 256 10.27 -20.76 -6.75
N LYS A 257 10.08 -21.63 -5.76
CA LYS A 257 9.61 -23.00 -5.95
C LYS A 257 8.16 -23.10 -5.51
N CYS A 258 7.28 -23.42 -6.46
CA CYS A 258 5.85 -23.58 -6.24
C CYS A 258 5.50 -25.03 -5.89
N PHE A 259 4.60 -25.26 -4.92
CA PHE A 259 4.26 -26.61 -4.42
C PHE A 259 2.83 -27.01 -4.76
N CYS A 260 1.88 -26.13 -4.50
CA CYS A 260 0.47 -26.41 -4.76
C CYS A 260 -0.32 -25.10 -4.93
N VAL A 261 -1.50 -25.21 -5.51
CA VAL A 261 -2.43 -24.12 -5.78
C VAL A 261 -3.79 -24.43 -5.19
N THR A 262 -4.53 -23.39 -4.81
CA THR A 262 -5.91 -23.49 -4.36
C THR A 262 -6.78 -22.42 -5.01
N PRO A 263 -8.02 -22.73 -5.41
CA PRO A 263 -9.00 -21.72 -5.84
C PRO A 263 -9.59 -20.91 -4.68
N GLY A 264 -9.34 -21.31 -3.42
CA GLY A 264 -9.84 -20.67 -2.22
C GLY A 264 -10.49 -21.65 -1.26
N TYR A 265 -11.17 -21.08 -0.27
CA TYR A 265 -11.93 -21.85 0.71
C TYR A 265 -13.27 -22.30 0.11
N ASP A 266 -13.58 -23.58 0.28
CA ASP A 266 -14.86 -24.15 -0.10
C ASP A 266 -15.85 -23.99 1.05
N GLU A 267 -16.91 -23.19 0.83
CA GLU A 267 -17.92 -22.90 1.85
C GLU A 267 -18.86 -24.10 2.11
N GLU A 268 -19.05 -24.99 1.14
CA GLU A 268 -19.90 -26.18 1.28
C GLU A 268 -19.20 -27.24 2.11
N ASP A 269 -17.97 -27.57 1.74
CA ASP A 269 -17.15 -28.58 2.43
C ASP A 269 -16.41 -28.02 3.67
N LYS A 270 -16.47 -26.72 3.91
CA LYS A 270 -15.80 -25.99 5.00
C LYS A 270 -14.30 -26.30 5.10
N LYS A 271 -13.62 -26.34 3.96
CA LYS A 271 -12.19 -26.60 3.85
C LYS A 271 -11.55 -25.99 2.62
N THR A 272 -10.23 -25.96 2.61
CA THR A 272 -9.44 -25.54 1.45
C THR A 272 -8.84 -26.75 0.77
N TYR A 273 -9.08 -26.90 -0.52
CA TYR A 273 -8.47 -27.93 -1.36
C TYR A 273 -7.21 -27.39 -2.02
N PHE A 274 -6.16 -28.21 -2.02
CA PHE A 274 -4.89 -27.92 -2.67
C PHE A 274 -4.68 -28.89 -3.83
N TYR A 275 -4.25 -28.34 -4.97
CA TYR A 275 -4.03 -29.07 -6.21
C TYR A 275 -2.55 -28.95 -6.62
N GLU A 276 -2.05 -29.93 -7.34
CA GLU A 276 -0.67 -29.97 -7.81
C GLU A 276 -0.38 -28.86 -8.82
N ILE A 277 0.90 -28.47 -8.92
CA ILE A 277 1.40 -27.64 -10.02
C ILE A 277 1.27 -28.45 -11.32
N GLY A 278 0.81 -27.81 -12.39
CA GLY A 278 0.44 -28.47 -13.66
C GLY A 278 -1.04 -28.90 -13.74
N SER A 279 -1.83 -28.75 -12.66
CA SER A 279 -3.28 -28.99 -12.69
C SER A 279 -4.04 -27.94 -13.51
N ASP A 280 -5.29 -28.22 -13.83
CA ASP A 280 -6.18 -27.25 -14.51
C ASP A 280 -6.43 -26.02 -13.65
N TYR A 281 -6.49 -26.16 -12.34
CA TYR A 281 -6.61 -25.04 -11.41
C TYR A 281 -5.39 -24.13 -11.49
N GLN A 282 -4.17 -24.67 -11.48
CA GLN A 282 -2.97 -23.86 -11.61
C GLN A 282 -2.94 -23.13 -12.96
N ARG A 283 -3.19 -23.81 -14.07
CA ARG A 283 -3.22 -23.20 -15.42
C ARG A 283 -4.24 -22.07 -15.52
N LYS A 284 -5.39 -22.20 -14.85
CA LYS A 284 -6.44 -21.18 -14.86
C LYS A 284 -6.09 -19.97 -13.98
N ILE A 285 -5.53 -20.19 -12.78
CA ILE A 285 -5.28 -19.13 -11.79
C ILE A 285 -3.95 -18.44 -12.07
N PHE A 286 -2.89 -19.23 -12.31
CA PHE A 286 -1.52 -18.77 -12.53
C PHE A 286 -0.96 -19.33 -13.84
N PRO A 287 -1.43 -18.89 -15.01
CA PRO A 287 -1.08 -19.48 -16.32
C PRO A 287 0.42 -19.36 -16.67
N ASN A 288 1.10 -18.38 -16.10
CA ASN A 288 2.51 -18.09 -16.37
C ASN A 288 3.51 -18.91 -15.53
N ILE A 289 3.02 -19.72 -14.57
CA ILE A 289 3.86 -20.62 -13.79
C ILE A 289 3.98 -21.94 -14.54
N LYS A 290 5.23 -22.37 -14.77
CA LYS A 290 5.55 -23.63 -15.44
C LYS A 290 6.05 -24.68 -14.47
#